data_692969be2b099624fcc81f719967baec
#
_entry.id   692969be2b099624fcc81f719967baec
#
_cell.length_a   1.000
_cell.length_b   1.000
_cell.length_c   1.000
_cell.angle_alpha   90.00
_cell.angle_beta   90.00
_cell.angle_gamma   90.00
#
_symmetry.space_group_name_H-M   'P 1'
#
loop_
_entity.id
_entity.type
_entity.pdbx_description
1 polymer ?
#
loop_
_entity_poly.entity_id
_entity_poly.type
_entity_poly.pdbx_seq_one_letter_code
_entity_poly.pdbx_strand_id
1 'polypeptide(L)'
;MSRVFLAVLAFVAAPVAGQEDATGRLRDLAAAVDRPDVASRRAAATELAGRKDATVEDWCRAIESLRPRPPGEVPQPSEYRCFVPRSLDPTKPAPLLLAFHGTGGAGEDVEPMWRATAEALGMLVLAPSETGANEGYAFSARERDAALAELRWMRRNHDVDENRIYATGISRGGHLAWDLALRHPDLFAAIAPMIGGPRFQLDHGQNNLRFLENVVNLPIRDLQGSKDDPGLVANLRLAFARLAKLKAVDAKFLEFPELGHAFDFGAVDWLAFFGAARRNPAPERVVRVAARTDEARAFWVEITKLDKDVAEDIVPKIVASTWNGLDEGGRRKLLEEEVEKRTARLEVRMTGVGRFAATGEHVAAFRLLLTASMFDPTKPVQVLFGGKLVEKKVKVDARVLLGDFVERLDRSFLPVASIDVP
;
A
#
# COMPACT_ATOMS: atom_id res chain seq x y z
N MET A 1 37.69 61.87 -19.20
CA MET A 1 36.83 60.95 -18.43
C MET A 1 36.13 60.03 -19.41
N SER A 2 36.77 58.90 -19.74
CA SER A 2 36.23 57.92 -20.67
C SER A 2 35.57 56.77 -19.87
N ARG A 3 34.30 56.57 -20.10
CA ARG A 3 33.54 55.42 -19.55
C ARG A 3 33.73 54.23 -20.47
N VAL A 4 34.42 53.23 -19.98
CA VAL A 4 34.50 51.91 -20.62
C VAL A 4 33.22 51.10 -20.25
N PHE A 5 32.39 50.78 -21.23
CA PHE A 5 31.26 49.84 -21.08
C PHE A 5 31.83 48.45 -21.22
N LEU A 6 31.81 47.70 -20.13
CA LEU A 6 32.07 46.26 -20.15
C LEU A 6 30.78 45.54 -20.54
N ALA A 7 30.70 45.03 -21.75
CA ALA A 7 29.61 44.13 -22.17
C ALA A 7 29.88 42.74 -21.62
N VAL A 8 29.07 42.29 -20.64
CA VAL A 8 29.04 40.92 -20.19
C VAL A 8 28.25 40.12 -21.23
N LEU A 9 28.95 39.40 -22.08
CA LEU A 9 28.37 38.36 -22.95
C LEU A 9 28.00 37.16 -22.05
N ALA A 10 26.71 37.02 -21.73
CA ALA A 10 26.17 35.81 -21.17
C ALA A 10 26.19 34.71 -22.27
N PHE A 11 27.15 33.81 -22.18
CA PHE A 11 27.12 32.59 -22.96
C PHE A 11 25.96 31.73 -22.44
N VAL A 12 24.81 31.76 -23.10
CA VAL A 12 23.78 30.73 -22.99
C VAL A 12 24.33 29.52 -23.73
N ALA A 13 24.89 28.58 -22.99
CA ALA A 13 25.28 27.30 -23.56
C ALA A 13 24.02 26.63 -24.14
N ALA A 14 24.04 26.30 -25.44
CA ALA A 14 22.98 25.49 -26.05
C ALA A 14 22.91 24.15 -25.31
N PRO A 15 21.72 23.67 -24.94
CA PRO A 15 21.59 22.39 -24.26
C PRO A 15 22.14 21.28 -25.17
N VAL A 16 22.90 20.36 -24.59
CA VAL A 16 23.39 19.17 -25.29
C VAL A 16 22.17 18.33 -25.65
N ALA A 17 22.08 17.82 -26.88
CA ALA A 17 20.91 17.10 -27.41
C ALA A 17 20.34 16.02 -26.45
N GLY A 18 21.19 15.29 -25.72
CA GLY A 18 20.77 14.31 -24.72
C GLY A 18 20.12 14.92 -23.46
N GLN A 19 20.33 16.20 -23.17
CA GLN A 19 19.74 16.90 -22.03
C GLN A 19 18.34 17.43 -22.36
N GLU A 20 18.10 17.83 -23.60
CA GLU A 20 16.76 18.21 -24.09
C GLU A 20 15.81 16.99 -24.07
N ASP A 21 16.28 15.83 -24.51
CA ASP A 21 15.51 14.58 -24.48
C ASP A 21 15.15 14.13 -23.06
N ALA A 22 16.08 14.26 -22.12
CA ALA A 22 15.81 13.91 -20.72
C ALA A 22 14.75 14.84 -20.07
N THR A 23 14.83 16.15 -20.34
CA THR A 23 13.87 17.14 -19.86
C THR A 23 12.49 16.93 -20.49
N GLY A 24 12.44 16.60 -21.77
CA GLY A 24 11.21 16.26 -22.49
C GLY A 24 10.52 15.03 -21.89
N ARG A 25 11.28 13.96 -21.66
CA ARG A 25 10.76 12.73 -21.03
C ARG A 25 10.19 12.97 -19.64
N LEU A 26 10.90 13.75 -18.83
CA LEU A 26 10.44 14.08 -17.46
C LEU A 26 9.13 14.88 -17.47
N ARG A 27 9.02 15.87 -18.35
CA ARG A 27 7.78 16.66 -18.53
C ARG A 27 6.62 15.77 -18.97
N ASP A 28 6.83 14.90 -19.95
CA ASP A 28 5.80 14.04 -20.49
C ASP A 28 5.35 12.97 -19.47
N LEU A 29 6.29 12.44 -18.67
CA LEU A 29 5.99 11.55 -17.54
C LEU A 29 5.17 12.27 -16.47
N ALA A 30 5.54 13.50 -16.10
CA ALA A 30 4.79 14.31 -15.15
C ALA A 30 3.34 14.51 -15.64
N ALA A 31 3.17 14.87 -16.92
CA ALA A 31 1.84 15.04 -17.52
C ALA A 31 1.02 13.74 -17.52
N ALA A 32 1.65 12.59 -17.75
CA ALA A 32 0.98 11.29 -17.70
C ALA A 32 0.50 10.91 -16.29
N VAL A 33 1.38 11.10 -15.30
CA VAL A 33 1.08 10.87 -13.87
C VAL A 33 -0.08 11.74 -13.39
N ASP A 34 -0.20 12.94 -13.94
CA ASP A 34 -1.14 13.97 -13.49
C ASP A 34 -2.51 13.88 -14.16
N ARG A 35 -2.73 12.91 -15.03
CA ARG A 35 -4.07 12.64 -15.59
C ARG A 35 -5.06 12.29 -14.47
N PRO A 36 -6.32 12.73 -14.57
CA PRO A 36 -7.27 12.67 -13.46
C PRO A 36 -7.70 11.25 -13.08
N ASP A 37 -7.86 10.38 -14.04
CA ASP A 37 -8.41 9.03 -13.84
C ASP A 37 -7.41 7.94 -14.25
N VAL A 38 -7.66 6.72 -13.80
CA VAL A 38 -6.80 5.54 -14.05
C VAL A 38 -6.70 5.23 -15.54
N ALA A 39 -7.80 5.32 -16.29
CA ALA A 39 -7.82 4.97 -17.70
C ALA A 39 -6.97 5.93 -18.53
N SER A 40 -7.09 7.24 -18.29
CA SER A 40 -6.30 8.26 -18.97
C SER A 40 -4.80 8.18 -18.61
N ARG A 41 -4.46 7.82 -17.36
CA ARG A 41 -3.07 7.57 -16.95
C ARG A 41 -2.47 6.34 -17.67
N ARG A 42 -3.22 5.24 -17.76
CA ARG A 42 -2.80 4.02 -18.47
C ARG A 42 -2.61 4.27 -19.97
N ALA A 43 -3.51 5.03 -20.59
CA ALA A 43 -3.40 5.41 -21.99
C ALA A 43 -2.11 6.23 -22.23
N ALA A 44 -1.85 7.23 -21.41
CA ALA A 44 -0.64 8.04 -21.51
C ALA A 44 0.64 7.20 -21.28
N ALA A 45 0.65 6.29 -20.29
CA ALA A 45 1.76 5.36 -20.07
C ALA A 45 2.04 4.46 -21.27
N THR A 46 0.98 3.99 -21.93
CA THR A 46 1.09 3.16 -23.14
C THR A 46 1.69 3.95 -24.31
N GLU A 47 1.29 5.21 -24.48
CA GLU A 47 1.85 6.12 -25.48
C GLU A 47 3.35 6.35 -25.24
N LEU A 48 3.72 6.72 -23.99
CA LEU A 48 5.11 6.93 -23.61
C LEU A 48 5.97 5.67 -23.81
N ALA A 49 5.45 4.51 -23.45
CA ALA A 49 6.14 3.23 -23.63
C ALA A 49 6.37 2.86 -25.11
N GLY A 50 5.57 3.41 -26.02
CA GLY A 50 5.72 3.22 -27.47
C GLY A 50 6.81 4.08 -28.11
N ARG A 51 7.43 5.00 -27.39
CA ARG A 51 8.48 5.88 -27.90
C ARG A 51 9.75 5.09 -28.24
N LYS A 52 10.28 5.32 -29.44
CA LYS A 52 11.51 4.65 -29.92
C LYS A 52 12.80 5.35 -29.51
N ASP A 53 12.70 6.57 -29.03
CA ASP A 53 13.80 7.45 -28.60
C ASP A 53 14.12 7.30 -27.11
N ALA A 54 13.47 6.38 -26.39
CA ALA A 54 13.68 6.14 -24.97
C ALA A 54 13.74 4.64 -24.64
N THR A 55 14.75 4.27 -23.86
CA THR A 55 14.92 2.93 -23.30
C THR A 55 14.18 2.80 -21.97
N VAL A 56 14.09 1.58 -21.43
CA VAL A 56 13.55 1.35 -20.08
C VAL A 56 14.41 2.06 -19.03
N GLU A 57 15.71 2.07 -19.19
CA GLU A 57 16.65 2.76 -18.30
C GLU A 57 16.47 4.28 -18.34
N ASP A 58 16.12 4.86 -19.50
CA ASP A 58 15.78 6.27 -19.60
C ASP A 58 14.52 6.61 -18.81
N TRP A 59 13.51 5.75 -18.86
CA TRP A 59 12.29 5.92 -18.07
C TRP A 59 12.53 5.71 -16.57
N CYS A 60 13.38 4.76 -16.15
CA CYS A 60 13.79 4.62 -14.75
C CYS A 60 14.43 5.92 -14.24
N ARG A 61 15.38 6.49 -14.99
CA ARG A 61 16.01 7.78 -14.63
C ARG A 61 15.02 8.95 -14.59
N ALA A 62 14.05 8.98 -15.51
CA ALA A 62 12.99 10.00 -15.48
C ALA A 62 12.10 9.87 -14.23
N ILE A 63 11.74 8.65 -13.84
CA ILE A 63 10.98 8.36 -12.62
C ILE A 63 11.75 8.80 -11.36
N GLU A 64 13.03 8.43 -11.25
CA GLU A 64 13.89 8.81 -10.13
C GLU A 64 14.09 10.34 -10.03
N SER A 65 14.03 11.02 -11.18
CA SER A 65 14.17 12.47 -11.28
C SER A 65 12.87 13.24 -11.09
N LEU A 66 11.71 12.55 -11.06
CA LEU A 66 10.41 13.18 -10.90
C LEU A 66 10.33 13.85 -9.51
N ARG A 67 10.10 15.15 -9.50
CA ARG A 67 10.00 15.94 -8.26
C ARG A 67 8.54 16.26 -7.95
N PRO A 68 8.24 16.59 -6.70
CA PRO A 68 6.93 17.13 -6.32
C PRO A 68 6.56 18.35 -7.17
N ARG A 69 5.27 18.56 -7.33
CA ARG A 69 4.76 19.77 -7.97
C ARG A 69 4.99 20.99 -7.07
N PRO A 70 5.09 22.18 -7.64
CA PRO A 70 4.98 23.42 -6.88
C PRO A 70 3.69 23.46 -6.04
N PRO A 71 3.73 24.03 -4.82
CA PRO A 71 2.55 24.17 -3.99
C PRO A 71 1.40 24.91 -4.70
N GLY A 72 0.18 24.42 -4.58
CA GLY A 72 -1.03 25.09 -5.07
C GLY A 72 -1.49 24.73 -6.49
N GLU A 73 -0.74 23.94 -7.25
CA GLU A 73 -1.11 23.59 -8.64
C GLU A 73 -2.21 22.53 -8.77
N VAL A 74 -2.55 21.81 -7.70
CA VAL A 74 -3.56 20.73 -7.72
C VAL A 74 -4.55 20.90 -6.61
N PRO A 75 -5.86 20.83 -6.91
CA PRO A 75 -6.89 20.78 -5.90
C PRO A 75 -6.66 19.61 -4.95
N GLN A 76 -6.92 19.84 -3.69
CA GLN A 76 -6.92 18.82 -2.66
C GLN A 76 -8.07 17.86 -2.90
N PRO A 77 -7.89 16.53 -2.71
CA PRO A 77 -8.98 15.57 -2.90
C PRO A 77 -10.09 15.72 -1.85
N SER A 78 -9.74 16.14 -0.62
CA SER A 78 -10.68 16.39 0.47
C SER A 78 -10.16 17.47 1.42
N GLU A 79 -10.93 17.81 2.43
CA GLU A 79 -10.43 18.62 3.55
C GLU A 79 -9.44 17.81 4.39
N TYR A 80 -8.29 18.40 4.76
CA TYR A 80 -7.27 17.72 5.55
C TYR A 80 -6.46 18.68 6.41
N ARG A 81 -5.76 18.11 7.39
CA ARG A 81 -4.64 18.75 8.09
C ARG A 81 -3.33 18.12 7.62
N CYS A 82 -2.37 18.96 7.24
CA CYS A 82 -1.03 18.51 6.92
C CYS A 82 -0.04 19.22 7.84
N PHE A 83 0.69 18.44 8.64
CA PHE A 83 1.77 18.97 9.46
C PHE A 83 3.10 18.71 8.76
N VAL A 84 3.85 19.81 8.54
CA VAL A 84 5.21 19.77 8.00
C VAL A 84 6.16 20.14 9.13
N PRO A 85 7.01 19.20 9.61
CA PRO A 85 7.91 19.49 10.72
C PRO A 85 8.97 20.50 10.34
N ARG A 86 9.43 21.30 11.31
CA ARG A 86 10.53 22.27 11.12
C ARG A 86 11.87 21.56 10.88
N SER A 87 12.00 20.35 11.38
CA SER A 87 13.17 19.48 11.21
C SER A 87 13.23 18.80 9.83
N LEU A 88 12.24 19.01 8.95
CA LEU A 88 12.22 18.43 7.61
C LEU A 88 13.46 18.86 6.81
N ASP A 89 14.22 17.88 6.32
CA ASP A 89 15.32 18.10 5.38
C ASP A 89 14.75 18.15 3.94
N PRO A 90 14.68 19.33 3.31
CA PRO A 90 14.08 19.47 1.97
C PRO A 90 14.92 18.83 0.86
N THR A 91 16.11 18.32 1.18
CA THR A 91 17.02 17.67 0.21
C THR A 91 16.83 16.15 0.17
N LYS A 92 15.99 15.60 1.06
CA LYS A 92 15.76 14.15 1.20
C LYS A 92 14.28 13.80 1.20
N PRO A 93 13.91 12.64 0.65
CA PRO A 93 12.54 12.13 0.79
C PRO A 93 12.16 11.96 2.26
N ALA A 94 10.97 12.45 2.63
CA ALA A 94 10.48 12.45 4.00
C ALA A 94 9.62 11.23 4.32
N PRO A 95 9.66 10.69 5.55
CA PRO A 95 8.64 9.77 6.03
C PRO A 95 7.26 10.44 6.01
N LEU A 96 6.20 9.63 5.87
CA LEU A 96 4.82 10.09 5.88
C LEU A 96 3.96 9.23 6.81
N LEU A 97 3.22 9.87 7.70
CA LEU A 97 2.18 9.24 8.51
C LEU A 97 0.79 9.68 8.01
N LEU A 98 -0.04 8.71 7.62
CA LEU A 98 -1.47 8.91 7.40
C LEU A 98 -2.18 8.68 8.73
N ALA A 99 -2.86 9.70 9.26
CA ALA A 99 -3.52 9.67 10.55
C ALA A 99 -5.04 9.87 10.40
N PHE A 100 -5.83 8.84 10.71
CA PHE A 100 -7.27 8.82 10.50
C PHE A 100 -8.03 9.08 11.79
N HIS A 101 -8.98 10.03 11.75
CA HIS A 101 -9.80 10.41 12.89
C HIS A 101 -10.89 9.39 13.24
N GLY A 102 -11.44 9.48 14.46
CA GLY A 102 -12.58 8.69 14.90
C GLY A 102 -13.92 9.16 14.32
N THR A 103 -14.99 8.42 14.60
CA THR A 103 -16.37 8.79 14.21
C THR A 103 -16.73 10.18 14.71
N GLY A 104 -17.29 11.01 13.83
CA GLY A 104 -17.70 12.39 14.14
C GLY A 104 -16.55 13.39 14.29
N GLY A 105 -15.29 12.96 14.11
CA GLY A 105 -14.10 13.80 14.20
C GLY A 105 -13.65 14.37 12.86
N ALA A 106 -12.48 15.01 12.89
CA ALA A 106 -11.79 15.58 11.74
C ALA A 106 -10.27 15.39 11.87
N GLY A 107 -9.52 15.75 10.82
CA GLY A 107 -8.06 15.66 10.83
C GLY A 107 -7.40 16.45 11.97
N GLU A 108 -8.03 17.55 12.39
CA GLU A 108 -7.56 18.39 13.51
C GLU A 108 -7.63 17.71 14.89
N ASP A 109 -8.40 16.63 15.03
CA ASP A 109 -8.50 15.88 16.28
C ASP A 109 -7.37 14.87 16.44
N VAL A 110 -6.76 14.42 15.35
CA VAL A 110 -5.76 13.35 15.38
C VAL A 110 -4.35 13.84 15.03
N GLU A 111 -4.20 14.83 14.15
CA GLU A 111 -2.91 15.34 13.71
C GLU A 111 -2.05 15.84 14.89
N PRO A 112 -2.54 16.64 15.89
CA PRO A 112 -1.71 17.19 16.95
C PRO A 112 -1.04 16.14 17.82
N MET A 113 -1.64 14.98 17.97
CA MET A 113 -1.10 13.84 18.74
C MET A 113 0.28 13.40 18.23
N TRP A 114 0.53 13.55 16.94
CA TRP A 114 1.74 13.05 16.27
C TRP A 114 2.85 14.10 16.11
N ARG A 115 2.59 15.39 16.39
CA ARG A 115 3.56 16.49 16.15
C ARG A 115 4.92 16.26 16.76
N ALA A 116 4.97 15.84 18.02
CA ALA A 116 6.25 15.61 18.70
C ALA A 116 7.07 14.51 18.03
N THR A 117 6.43 13.40 17.67
CA THR A 117 7.06 12.30 16.92
C THR A 117 7.48 12.74 15.53
N ALA A 118 6.63 13.51 14.87
CA ALA A 118 6.89 14.03 13.52
C ALA A 118 8.08 14.98 13.49
N GLU A 119 8.18 15.93 14.45
CA GLU A 119 9.34 16.81 14.60
C GLU A 119 10.63 16.03 14.81
N ALA A 120 10.60 15.01 15.68
CA ALA A 120 11.80 14.23 15.99
C ALA A 120 12.28 13.36 14.81
N LEU A 121 11.37 12.92 13.93
CA LEU A 121 11.69 12.04 12.79
C LEU A 121 11.80 12.78 11.45
N GLY A 122 11.53 14.10 11.38
CA GLY A 122 11.39 14.82 10.12
C GLY A 122 10.26 14.26 9.26
N MET A 123 9.14 13.85 9.89
CA MET A 123 8.05 13.10 9.28
C MET A 123 6.86 14.00 8.96
N LEU A 124 6.36 13.93 7.73
CA LEU A 124 5.09 14.55 7.35
C LEU A 124 3.93 13.82 8.02
N VAL A 125 2.91 14.56 8.48
CA VAL A 125 1.65 13.96 8.93
C VAL A 125 0.52 14.49 8.07
N LEU A 126 -0.23 13.59 7.45
CA LEU A 126 -1.46 13.89 6.73
C LEU A 126 -2.63 13.31 7.50
N ALA A 127 -3.57 14.15 7.89
CA ALA A 127 -4.79 13.77 8.57
C ALA A 127 -6.00 14.25 7.75
N PRO A 128 -6.56 13.39 6.88
CA PRO A 128 -7.76 13.71 6.13
C PRO A 128 -8.96 13.90 7.04
N SER A 129 -9.86 14.83 6.68
CA SER A 129 -11.18 14.97 7.28
C SER A 129 -12.20 14.40 6.30
N GLU A 130 -12.97 13.43 6.74
CA GLU A 130 -14.01 12.87 5.89
C GLU A 130 -15.23 13.78 5.87
N THR A 131 -15.68 14.15 4.68
CA THR A 131 -16.89 14.94 4.47
C THR A 131 -18.09 14.02 4.27
N GLY A 132 -19.18 14.28 4.97
CA GLY A 132 -20.45 13.55 4.88
C GLY A 132 -20.83 12.79 6.14
N ALA A 133 -21.72 11.79 6.03
CA ALA A 133 -22.17 10.96 7.14
C ALA A 133 -20.99 10.16 7.70
N ASN A 134 -20.48 10.61 8.84
CA ASN A 134 -19.34 10.04 9.53
C ASN A 134 -19.84 9.22 10.73
N GLU A 135 -20.65 8.18 10.45
CA GLU A 135 -21.36 7.40 11.48
C GLU A 135 -20.65 6.11 11.90
N GLY A 136 -19.47 5.87 11.37
CA GLY A 136 -18.71 4.65 11.61
C GLY A 136 -17.94 4.21 10.38
N TYR A 137 -17.19 3.12 10.47
CA TYR A 137 -16.45 2.57 9.35
C TYR A 137 -17.26 1.48 8.64
N ALA A 138 -17.57 1.69 7.36
CA ALA A 138 -18.39 0.78 6.57
C ALA A 138 -17.60 -0.31 5.83
N PHE A 139 -16.26 -0.29 5.89
CA PHE A 139 -15.36 -1.18 5.14
C PHE A 139 -15.56 -1.12 3.62
N SER A 140 -15.99 0.04 3.13
CA SER A 140 -16.31 0.27 1.73
C SER A 140 -15.07 0.60 0.88
N ALA A 141 -15.14 0.32 -0.42
CA ALA A 141 -14.13 0.76 -1.37
C ALA A 141 -13.98 2.29 -1.35
N ARG A 142 -15.10 3.04 -1.25
CA ARG A 142 -15.10 4.50 -1.21
C ARG A 142 -14.21 5.07 -0.11
N GLU A 143 -14.27 4.51 1.10
CA GLU A 143 -13.46 4.98 2.24
C GLU A 143 -11.97 4.73 2.00
N ARG A 144 -11.63 3.56 1.45
CA ARG A 144 -10.25 3.23 1.08
C ARG A 144 -9.74 4.11 -0.06
N ASP A 145 -10.55 4.28 -1.12
CA ASP A 145 -10.18 5.07 -2.29
C ASP A 145 -9.93 6.54 -1.94
N ALA A 146 -10.69 7.10 -0.99
CA ALA A 146 -10.45 8.43 -0.46
C ALA A 146 -9.05 8.53 0.18
N ALA A 147 -8.69 7.60 1.08
CA ALA A 147 -7.37 7.57 1.71
C ALA A 147 -6.23 7.36 0.69
N LEU A 148 -6.45 6.53 -0.33
CA LEU A 148 -5.47 6.29 -1.40
C LEU A 148 -5.31 7.51 -2.32
N ALA A 149 -6.37 8.27 -2.57
CA ALA A 149 -6.30 9.54 -3.31
C ALA A 149 -5.48 10.58 -2.56
N GLU A 150 -5.65 10.68 -1.23
CA GLU A 150 -4.84 11.56 -0.37
C GLU A 150 -3.36 11.15 -0.37
N LEU A 151 -3.06 9.87 -0.26
CA LEU A 151 -1.67 9.37 -0.36
C LEU A 151 -1.07 9.73 -1.74
N ARG A 152 -1.82 9.56 -2.81
CA ARG A 152 -1.38 9.94 -4.15
C ARG A 152 -1.10 11.44 -4.24
N TRP A 153 -1.99 12.26 -3.67
CA TRP A 153 -1.81 13.70 -3.61
C TRP A 153 -0.52 14.07 -2.86
N MET A 154 -0.25 13.45 -1.70
CA MET A 154 0.97 13.67 -0.93
C MET A 154 2.22 13.35 -1.75
N ARG A 155 2.26 12.20 -2.42
CA ARG A 155 3.39 11.80 -3.28
C ARG A 155 3.64 12.75 -4.46
N ARG A 156 2.60 13.51 -4.89
CA ARG A 156 2.75 14.49 -5.98
C ARG A 156 3.13 15.88 -5.49
N ASN A 157 2.91 16.21 -4.23
CA ASN A 157 3.15 17.55 -3.69
C ASN A 157 4.30 17.58 -2.66
N HIS A 158 4.76 16.43 -2.20
CA HIS A 158 5.88 16.29 -1.27
C HIS A 158 6.84 15.20 -1.73
N ASP A 159 8.12 15.35 -1.42
CA ASP A 159 9.12 14.30 -1.68
C ASP A 159 9.02 13.24 -0.56
N VAL A 160 8.12 12.27 -0.77
CA VAL A 160 7.83 11.21 0.19
C VAL A 160 8.79 10.04 -0.01
N ASP A 161 9.32 9.48 1.08
CA ASP A 161 10.03 8.21 1.07
C ASP A 161 9.01 7.06 1.07
N GLU A 162 8.85 6.42 -0.07
CA GLU A 162 7.88 5.32 -0.26
C GLU A 162 8.14 4.12 0.67
N ASN A 163 9.34 3.99 1.22
CA ASN A 163 9.67 2.93 2.17
C ASN A 163 9.47 3.34 3.64
N ARG A 164 8.97 4.55 3.89
CA ARG A 164 8.65 5.08 5.23
C ARG A 164 7.27 5.72 5.26
N ILE A 165 6.27 5.04 4.68
CA ILE A 165 4.87 5.44 4.78
C ILE A 165 4.22 4.59 5.86
N TYR A 166 3.52 5.24 6.77
CA TYR A 166 2.86 4.63 7.92
C TYR A 166 1.38 4.98 7.92
N ALA A 167 0.56 4.13 8.54
CA ALA A 167 -0.85 4.44 8.77
C ALA A 167 -1.20 4.27 10.25
N THR A 168 -2.01 5.18 10.77
CA THR A 168 -2.56 5.14 12.12
C THR A 168 -3.99 5.64 12.11
N GLY A 169 -4.72 5.42 13.17
CA GLY A 169 -6.05 5.99 13.33
C GLY A 169 -6.71 5.55 14.63
N ILE A 170 -7.72 6.31 15.03
CA ILE A 170 -8.46 6.12 16.27
C ILE A 170 -9.86 5.61 15.93
N SER A 171 -10.33 4.53 16.60
CA SER A 171 -11.69 4.02 16.47
C SER A 171 -12.04 3.71 15.00
N ARG A 172 -12.94 4.46 14.39
CA ARG A 172 -13.22 4.39 12.94
C ARG A 172 -11.95 4.45 12.09
N GLY A 173 -11.03 5.37 12.41
CA GLY A 173 -9.73 5.49 11.74
C GLY A 173 -8.81 4.28 11.99
N GLY A 174 -8.91 3.63 13.15
CA GLY A 174 -8.21 2.37 13.45
C GLY A 174 -8.70 1.22 12.56
N HIS A 175 -10.01 1.12 12.33
CA HIS A 175 -10.58 0.17 11.36
C HIS A 175 -10.08 0.45 9.93
N LEU A 176 -10.02 1.72 9.51
CA LEU A 176 -9.50 2.10 8.19
C LEU A 176 -8.02 1.76 8.04
N ALA A 177 -7.20 2.04 9.04
CA ALA A 177 -5.77 1.70 9.02
C ALA A 177 -5.54 0.19 8.84
N TRP A 178 -6.32 -0.66 9.53
CA TRP A 178 -6.32 -2.10 9.36
C TRP A 178 -6.79 -2.52 7.96
N ASP A 179 -7.91 -1.98 7.48
CA ASP A 179 -8.48 -2.37 6.19
C ASP A 179 -7.54 -2.01 5.03
N LEU A 180 -6.92 -0.84 5.07
CA LEU A 180 -5.89 -0.45 4.11
C LEU A 180 -4.69 -1.38 4.14
N ALA A 181 -4.18 -1.73 5.32
CA ALA A 181 -3.04 -2.63 5.46
C ALA A 181 -3.35 -4.05 4.96
N LEU A 182 -4.53 -4.57 5.25
CA LEU A 182 -4.96 -5.89 4.82
C LEU A 182 -5.15 -6.00 3.30
N ARG A 183 -5.53 -4.91 2.65
CA ARG A 183 -5.75 -4.87 1.19
C ARG A 183 -4.55 -4.37 0.40
N HIS A 184 -3.77 -3.47 0.99
CA HIS A 184 -2.60 -2.84 0.37
C HIS A 184 -1.36 -2.92 1.28
N PRO A 185 -0.92 -4.13 1.68
CA PRO A 185 0.17 -4.31 2.65
C PRO A 185 1.49 -3.75 2.14
N ASP A 186 1.63 -3.63 0.83
CA ASP A 186 2.81 -3.15 0.13
C ASP A 186 2.90 -1.61 0.04
N LEU A 187 1.96 -0.88 0.64
CA LEU A 187 2.04 0.58 0.74
C LEU A 187 2.72 1.07 2.02
N PHE A 188 2.74 0.26 3.08
CA PHE A 188 3.10 0.70 4.41
C PHE A 188 4.37 0.04 4.93
N ALA A 189 5.15 0.81 5.68
CA ALA A 189 6.29 0.32 6.46
C ALA A 189 5.86 -0.19 7.84
N ALA A 190 4.79 0.36 8.41
CA ALA A 190 4.17 -0.06 9.66
C ALA A 190 2.75 0.52 9.80
N ILE A 191 1.94 -0.06 10.68
CA ILE A 191 0.66 0.52 11.11
C ILE A 191 0.56 0.61 12.62
N ALA A 192 -0.19 1.62 13.10
CA ALA A 192 -0.44 1.87 14.53
C ALA A 192 -1.92 2.15 14.79
N PRO A 193 -2.83 1.20 14.60
CA PRO A 193 -4.25 1.37 14.86
C PRO A 193 -4.53 1.44 16.37
N MET A 194 -5.54 2.21 16.77
CA MET A 194 -5.96 2.41 18.16
C MET A 194 -7.47 2.27 18.28
N ILE A 195 -7.93 1.43 19.22
CA ILE A 195 -9.34 1.15 19.52
C ILE A 195 -10.21 0.92 18.28
N GLY A 196 -9.66 0.18 17.33
CA GLY A 196 -10.30 -0.20 16.07
C GLY A 196 -9.53 -1.34 15.43
N GLY A 197 -10.20 -2.28 14.79
CA GLY A 197 -9.56 -3.51 14.33
C GLY A 197 -10.23 -4.14 13.12
N PRO A 198 -9.69 -5.27 12.64
CA PRO A 198 -10.33 -6.05 11.61
C PRO A 198 -11.65 -6.63 12.12
N ARG A 199 -12.67 -6.66 11.27
CA ARG A 199 -13.96 -7.24 11.62
C ARG A 199 -14.12 -8.63 11.05
N PHE A 200 -14.69 -9.49 11.88
CA PHE A 200 -15.26 -10.77 11.49
C PHE A 200 -16.78 -10.63 11.48
N GLN A 201 -17.31 -9.96 10.46
CA GLN A 201 -18.73 -9.87 10.22
C GLN A 201 -19.10 -10.69 8.98
N LEU A 202 -20.20 -11.42 9.07
CA LEU A 202 -20.72 -12.24 7.97
C LEU A 202 -21.74 -11.50 7.15
N ASP A 203 -22.35 -10.49 7.73
CA ASP A 203 -23.35 -9.68 7.08
C ASP A 203 -22.68 -8.63 6.20
N HIS A 204 -23.17 -8.46 4.99
CA HIS A 204 -22.78 -7.41 4.05
C HIS A 204 -21.34 -7.45 3.52
N GLY A 205 -20.65 -8.58 3.56
CA GLY A 205 -19.33 -8.73 2.95
C GLY A 205 -18.18 -7.98 3.64
N GLN A 206 -18.38 -7.50 4.86
CA GLN A 206 -17.45 -6.66 5.61
C GLN A 206 -16.34 -7.44 6.35
N ASN A 207 -16.21 -8.72 6.09
CA ASN A 207 -15.19 -9.54 6.74
C ASN A 207 -13.82 -9.33 6.12
N ASN A 208 -12.94 -8.65 6.83
CA ASN A 208 -11.55 -8.47 6.42
C ASN A 208 -10.53 -9.28 7.25
N LEU A 209 -10.96 -9.99 8.30
CA LEU A 209 -10.11 -10.90 9.08
C LEU A 209 -9.48 -12.03 8.24
N ARG A 210 -10.12 -12.44 7.15
CA ARG A 210 -9.61 -13.43 6.19
C ARG A 210 -8.29 -13.01 5.53
N PHE A 211 -8.00 -11.70 5.48
CA PHE A 211 -6.81 -11.15 4.83
C PHE A 211 -5.59 -11.02 5.76
N LEU A 212 -5.63 -11.56 6.98
CA LEU A 212 -4.54 -11.43 7.95
C LEU A 212 -3.18 -11.90 7.44
N GLU A 213 -3.14 -12.89 6.55
CA GLU A 213 -1.89 -13.36 5.95
C GLU A 213 -1.20 -12.30 5.09
N ASN A 214 -1.96 -11.33 4.59
CA ASN A 214 -1.40 -10.26 3.77
C ASN A 214 -0.43 -9.35 4.55
N VAL A 215 -0.59 -9.24 5.86
CA VAL A 215 0.21 -8.35 6.72
C VAL A 215 1.35 -9.04 7.47
N VAL A 216 1.73 -10.26 7.08
CA VAL A 216 2.81 -11.01 7.75
C VAL A 216 4.17 -10.31 7.69
N ASN A 217 4.38 -9.43 6.73
CA ASN A 217 5.60 -8.63 6.56
C ASN A 217 5.50 -7.22 7.13
N LEU A 218 4.41 -6.88 7.85
CA LEU A 218 4.12 -5.52 8.29
C LEU A 218 4.24 -5.41 9.82
N PRO A 219 5.12 -4.55 10.36
CA PRO A 219 5.14 -4.20 11.78
C PRO A 219 3.84 -3.54 12.23
N ILE A 220 3.30 -3.98 13.37
CA ILE A 220 2.00 -3.51 13.90
C ILE A 220 2.12 -3.19 15.38
N ARG A 221 1.56 -2.05 15.79
CA ARG A 221 1.25 -1.71 17.18
C ARG A 221 -0.23 -1.39 17.29
N ASP A 222 -0.99 -2.26 17.92
CA ASP A 222 -2.42 -2.07 18.14
C ASP A 222 -2.69 -1.81 19.61
N LEU A 223 -3.42 -0.74 19.92
CA LEU A 223 -3.73 -0.31 21.28
C LEU A 223 -5.23 -0.41 21.52
N GLN A 224 -5.63 -1.19 22.54
CA GLN A 224 -7.04 -1.51 22.77
C GLN A 224 -7.40 -1.61 24.25
N GLY A 225 -8.47 -0.97 24.69
CA GLY A 225 -9.03 -1.20 26.02
C GLY A 225 -9.79 -2.52 26.10
N SER A 226 -9.57 -3.29 27.16
CA SER A 226 -10.21 -4.61 27.36
C SER A 226 -11.70 -4.56 27.65
N LYS A 227 -12.19 -3.41 28.14
CA LYS A 227 -13.62 -3.18 28.47
C LYS A 227 -14.39 -2.50 27.35
N ASP A 228 -13.81 -2.45 26.15
CA ASP A 228 -14.46 -1.98 24.92
C ASP A 228 -15.47 -3.02 24.39
N ASP A 229 -16.02 -2.79 23.19
CA ASP A 229 -16.90 -3.74 22.51
C ASP A 229 -16.32 -5.17 22.53
N PRO A 230 -17.00 -6.14 23.14
CA PRO A 230 -16.47 -7.49 23.29
C PRO A 230 -16.16 -8.19 21.96
N GLY A 231 -16.92 -7.88 20.91
CA GLY A 231 -16.70 -8.41 19.56
C GLY A 231 -15.41 -7.86 18.95
N LEU A 232 -15.14 -6.57 19.11
CA LEU A 232 -13.89 -5.94 18.66
C LEU A 232 -12.68 -6.54 19.39
N VAL A 233 -12.74 -6.60 20.71
CA VAL A 233 -11.64 -7.17 21.54
C VAL A 233 -11.39 -8.63 21.17
N ALA A 234 -12.44 -9.44 21.01
CA ALA A 234 -12.30 -10.84 20.60
C ALA A 234 -11.69 -10.99 19.20
N ASN A 235 -12.07 -10.12 18.25
CA ASN A 235 -11.48 -10.12 16.91
C ASN A 235 -9.99 -9.75 16.91
N LEU A 236 -9.59 -8.77 17.71
CA LEU A 236 -8.18 -8.39 17.86
C LEU A 236 -7.35 -9.51 18.50
N ARG A 237 -7.83 -10.10 19.59
CA ARG A 237 -7.18 -11.26 20.21
C ARG A 237 -7.00 -12.42 19.22
N LEU A 238 -8.04 -12.72 18.41
CA LEU A 238 -7.95 -13.72 17.34
C LEU A 238 -6.92 -13.33 16.29
N ALA A 239 -6.94 -12.07 15.82
CA ALA A 239 -6.03 -11.58 14.79
C ALA A 239 -4.58 -11.74 15.25
N PHE A 240 -4.23 -11.28 16.45
CA PHE A 240 -2.86 -11.38 16.96
C PHE A 240 -2.44 -12.82 17.28
N ALA A 241 -3.35 -13.67 17.76
CA ALA A 241 -3.07 -15.09 17.91
C ALA A 241 -2.77 -15.78 16.57
N ARG A 242 -3.46 -15.39 15.48
CA ARG A 242 -3.17 -15.87 14.12
C ARG A 242 -1.85 -15.32 13.59
N LEU A 243 -1.59 -14.02 13.74
CA LEU A 243 -0.33 -13.40 13.31
C LEU A 243 0.89 -14.02 14.00
N ALA A 244 0.76 -14.37 15.28
CA ALA A 244 1.80 -15.10 16.00
C ALA A 244 2.07 -16.50 15.41
N LYS A 245 1.02 -17.24 15.06
CA LYS A 245 1.15 -18.56 14.38
C LYS A 245 1.77 -18.42 12.98
N LEU A 246 1.46 -17.37 12.27
CA LEU A 246 2.00 -17.04 10.95
C LEU A 246 3.44 -16.52 11.00
N LYS A 247 3.97 -16.29 12.21
CA LYS A 247 5.29 -15.68 12.44
C LYS A 247 5.41 -14.30 11.78
N ALA A 248 4.35 -13.48 11.91
CA ALA A 248 4.35 -12.11 11.41
C ALA A 248 5.45 -11.27 12.06
N VAL A 249 5.99 -10.34 11.30
CA VAL A 249 7.10 -9.49 11.71
C VAL A 249 6.60 -8.45 12.71
N ASP A 250 7.15 -8.45 13.93
CA ASP A 250 6.95 -7.40 14.96
C ASP A 250 5.50 -6.90 15.14
N ALA A 251 4.53 -7.83 15.20
CA ALA A 251 3.13 -7.52 15.47
C ALA A 251 2.85 -7.60 16.99
N LYS A 252 2.47 -6.48 17.61
CA LYS A 252 2.19 -6.39 19.05
C LYS A 252 0.80 -5.82 19.29
N PHE A 253 0.06 -6.52 20.15
CA PHE A 253 -1.22 -6.09 20.70
C PHE A 253 -1.02 -5.62 22.13
N LEU A 254 -1.31 -4.34 22.40
CA LEU A 254 -1.23 -3.73 23.71
C LEU A 254 -2.66 -3.58 24.23
N GLU A 255 -3.01 -4.44 25.16
CA GLU A 255 -4.34 -4.48 25.77
C GLU A 255 -4.30 -3.85 27.16
N PHE A 256 -5.23 -2.91 27.43
CA PHE A 256 -5.33 -2.16 28.68
C PHE A 256 -6.53 -2.66 29.49
N PRO A 257 -6.33 -3.44 30.57
CA PRO A 257 -7.39 -4.16 31.27
C PRO A 257 -8.49 -3.27 31.87
N GLU A 258 -8.14 -2.03 32.25
CA GLU A 258 -9.06 -1.12 32.91
C GLU A 258 -9.77 -0.12 31.99
N LEU A 259 -9.34 -0.05 30.72
CA LEU A 259 -9.89 0.90 29.76
C LEU A 259 -11.04 0.31 28.95
N GLY A 260 -12.05 1.15 28.67
CA GLY A 260 -13.11 0.89 27.69
C GLY A 260 -12.66 1.31 26.28
N HIS A 261 -13.46 2.14 25.61
CA HIS A 261 -13.10 2.72 24.30
C HIS A 261 -12.02 3.79 24.44
N ALA A 262 -10.84 3.39 24.92
CA ALA A 262 -9.69 4.24 25.21
C ALA A 262 -8.39 3.44 25.18
N PHE A 263 -7.27 4.14 25.11
CA PHE A 263 -5.92 3.57 25.06
C PHE A 263 -4.91 4.47 25.78
N ASP A 264 -3.75 3.91 26.14
CA ASP A 264 -2.61 4.69 26.64
C ASP A 264 -1.61 4.92 25.48
N PHE A 265 -1.59 6.14 24.97
CA PHE A 265 -0.68 6.55 23.90
C PHE A 265 0.80 6.45 24.30
N GLY A 266 1.10 6.67 25.59
CA GLY A 266 2.46 6.61 26.13
C GLY A 266 3.03 5.20 26.28
N ALA A 267 2.22 4.15 26.10
CA ALA A 267 2.66 2.76 26.21
C ALA A 267 3.61 2.29 25.08
N VAL A 268 3.76 3.10 24.03
CA VAL A 268 4.62 2.79 22.87
C VAL A 268 5.67 3.87 22.69
N ASP A 269 6.92 3.46 22.53
CA ASP A 269 7.97 4.35 22.03
C ASP A 269 7.80 4.53 20.51
N TRP A 270 7.04 5.55 20.13
CA TRP A 270 6.73 5.87 18.73
C TRP A 270 7.97 6.28 17.93
N LEU A 271 8.95 6.90 18.57
CA LEU A 271 10.20 7.28 17.90
C LEU A 271 10.99 6.05 17.51
N ALA A 272 11.15 5.11 18.43
CA ALA A 272 11.82 3.84 18.12
C ALA A 272 11.04 3.02 17.09
N PHE A 273 9.70 2.93 17.22
CA PHE A 273 8.86 2.13 16.33
C PHE A 273 8.91 2.63 14.88
N PHE A 274 8.54 3.88 14.62
CA PHE A 274 8.55 4.45 13.26
C PHE A 274 9.96 4.72 12.76
N GLY A 275 10.89 5.07 13.67
CA GLY A 275 12.30 5.28 13.34
C GLY A 275 12.97 4.04 12.76
N ALA A 276 12.62 2.84 13.25
CA ALA A 276 13.16 1.57 12.78
C ALA A 276 12.41 0.97 11.57
N ALA A 277 11.10 1.22 11.48
CA ALA A 277 10.27 0.56 10.47
C ALA A 277 10.59 1.03 9.05
N ARG A 278 10.84 0.07 8.17
CA ARG A 278 11.11 0.27 6.74
C ARG A 278 10.38 -0.80 5.94
N ARG A 279 9.68 -0.39 4.89
CA ARG A 279 9.11 -1.31 3.92
C ARG A 279 10.22 -1.96 3.11
N ASN A 280 10.16 -3.28 2.94
CA ASN A 280 10.91 -3.96 1.89
C ASN A 280 9.99 -4.04 0.66
N PRO A 281 10.28 -3.32 -0.45
CA PRO A 281 9.40 -3.32 -1.63
C PRO A 281 9.44 -4.63 -2.42
N ALA A 282 10.46 -5.47 -2.20
CA ALA A 282 10.64 -6.76 -2.89
C ALA A 282 10.98 -7.87 -1.87
N PRO A 283 10.08 -8.23 -0.95
CA PRO A 283 10.34 -9.28 0.03
C PRO A 283 10.53 -10.63 -0.66
N GLU A 284 11.41 -11.48 -0.13
CA GLU A 284 11.67 -12.81 -0.68
C GLU A 284 10.42 -13.70 -0.71
N ARG A 285 9.53 -13.50 0.25
CA ARG A 285 8.26 -14.21 0.37
C ARG A 285 7.09 -13.24 0.35
N VAL A 286 6.13 -13.49 -0.53
CA VAL A 286 4.86 -12.76 -0.60
C VAL A 286 3.73 -13.75 -0.41
N VAL A 287 2.79 -13.42 0.47
CA VAL A 287 1.49 -14.07 0.58
C VAL A 287 0.43 -13.07 0.16
N ARG A 288 -0.47 -13.50 -0.72
CA ARG A 288 -1.63 -12.72 -1.10
C ARG A 288 -2.91 -13.53 -0.96
N VAL A 289 -3.80 -13.06 -0.11
CA VAL A 289 -5.18 -13.52 0.01
C VAL A 289 -6.08 -12.46 -0.58
N ALA A 290 -6.93 -12.84 -1.52
CA ALA A 290 -7.83 -11.91 -2.21
C ALA A 290 -9.18 -12.57 -2.49
N ALA A 291 -10.23 -11.78 -2.47
CA ALA A 291 -11.58 -12.20 -2.87
C ALA A 291 -11.95 -11.73 -4.27
N ARG A 292 -11.20 -10.78 -4.83
CA ARG A 292 -11.44 -10.13 -6.13
C ARG A 292 -10.12 -9.81 -6.81
N THR A 293 -10.13 -9.75 -8.12
CA THR A 293 -8.91 -9.47 -8.91
C THR A 293 -8.46 -8.00 -8.84
N ASP A 294 -9.37 -7.06 -8.61
CA ASP A 294 -9.05 -5.64 -8.44
C ASP A 294 -8.30 -5.32 -7.13
N GLU A 295 -8.32 -6.24 -6.16
CA GLU A 295 -7.60 -6.15 -4.88
C GLU A 295 -6.47 -7.19 -4.79
N ALA A 296 -6.13 -7.88 -5.86
CA ALA A 296 -5.36 -9.12 -5.78
C ALA A 296 -3.85 -8.94 -5.93
N ARG A 297 -3.35 -7.69 -5.92
CA ARG A 297 -1.92 -7.39 -5.96
C ARG A 297 -1.35 -7.11 -4.57
N ALA A 298 -0.14 -7.64 -4.31
CA ALA A 298 0.73 -7.23 -3.22
C ALA A 298 2.19 -7.34 -3.65
N PHE A 299 2.99 -6.30 -3.43
CA PHE A 299 4.40 -6.24 -3.83
C PHE A 299 4.59 -6.56 -5.32
N TRP A 300 5.31 -7.63 -5.62
CA TRP A 300 5.62 -8.11 -6.96
C TRP A 300 4.73 -9.27 -7.44
N VAL A 301 3.64 -9.58 -6.70
CA VAL A 301 2.70 -10.67 -6.99
C VAL A 301 1.30 -10.12 -7.24
N GLU A 302 0.64 -10.57 -8.30
CA GLU A 302 -0.72 -10.23 -8.66
C GLU A 302 -1.50 -11.49 -9.07
N ILE A 303 -2.61 -11.82 -8.38
CA ILE A 303 -3.53 -12.85 -8.85
C ILE A 303 -4.37 -12.25 -9.96
N THR A 304 -4.19 -12.73 -11.18
CA THR A 304 -4.86 -12.20 -12.39
C THR A 304 -6.18 -12.92 -12.69
N LYS A 305 -6.34 -14.13 -12.14
CA LYS A 305 -7.56 -14.90 -12.30
C LYS A 305 -7.81 -15.80 -11.10
N LEU A 306 -8.99 -15.65 -10.51
CA LEU A 306 -9.48 -16.55 -9.47
C LEU A 306 -9.99 -17.84 -10.10
N ASP A 307 -9.99 -18.93 -9.33
CA ASP A 307 -10.68 -20.15 -9.73
C ASP A 307 -12.20 -19.88 -9.81
N LYS A 308 -12.86 -20.56 -10.75
CA LYS A 308 -14.31 -20.45 -10.98
C LYS A 308 -15.15 -20.81 -9.73
N ASP A 309 -14.58 -21.58 -8.81
CA ASP A 309 -15.24 -22.00 -7.58
C ASP A 309 -15.19 -20.93 -6.46
N VAL A 310 -14.41 -19.86 -6.63
CA VAL A 310 -14.44 -18.71 -5.72
C VAL A 310 -15.67 -17.87 -6.06
N ALA A 311 -16.66 -17.92 -5.15
CA ALA A 311 -17.87 -17.12 -5.32
C ALA A 311 -17.53 -15.62 -5.20
N GLU A 312 -17.97 -14.83 -6.16
CA GLU A 312 -17.88 -13.36 -6.08
C GLU A 312 -18.69 -12.80 -4.89
N ASP A 313 -19.74 -13.54 -4.50
CA ASP A 313 -20.55 -13.22 -3.33
C ASP A 313 -19.86 -13.67 -2.04
N ILE A 314 -19.51 -12.71 -1.23
CA ILE A 314 -18.75 -12.89 0.01
C ILE A 314 -19.64 -13.38 1.16
N VAL A 315 -20.97 -13.39 1.00
CA VAL A 315 -21.90 -13.78 2.05
C VAL A 315 -21.93 -15.31 2.17
N PRO A 316 -21.50 -15.88 3.30
CA PRO A 316 -21.59 -17.33 3.53
C PRO A 316 -23.03 -17.80 3.50
N LYS A 317 -23.29 -18.81 2.71
CA LYS A 317 -24.61 -19.48 2.71
C LYS A 317 -24.64 -20.54 3.80
N ILE A 318 -24.98 -20.15 5.01
CA ILE A 318 -25.05 -21.05 6.15
C ILE A 318 -26.51 -21.52 6.35
N VAL A 319 -26.69 -22.82 6.39
CA VAL A 319 -28.01 -23.44 6.67
C VAL A 319 -28.35 -23.24 8.14
N ALA A 320 -29.51 -22.63 8.42
CA ALA A 320 -29.94 -22.30 9.78
C ALA A 320 -29.93 -23.49 10.74
N SER A 321 -30.31 -24.70 10.28
CA SER A 321 -30.30 -25.92 11.11
C SER A 321 -28.87 -26.31 11.51
N THR A 322 -27.88 -26.15 10.62
CA THR A 322 -26.46 -26.41 10.94
C THR A 322 -25.95 -25.40 11.95
N TRP A 323 -26.25 -24.11 11.74
CA TRP A 323 -25.86 -23.03 12.65
C TRP A 323 -26.39 -23.21 14.08
N ASN A 324 -27.70 -23.54 14.18
CA ASN A 324 -28.38 -23.71 15.47
C ASN A 324 -27.90 -24.91 16.25
N GLY A 325 -27.37 -25.92 15.59
CA GLY A 325 -26.83 -27.15 16.22
C GLY A 325 -25.39 -26.99 16.75
N LEU A 326 -24.73 -25.88 16.49
CA LEU A 326 -23.35 -25.66 16.89
C LEU A 326 -23.23 -24.74 18.13
N ASP A 327 -22.24 -25.05 18.97
CA ASP A 327 -21.77 -24.12 20.00
C ASP A 327 -21.02 -22.95 19.37
N GLU A 328 -20.57 -21.99 20.18
CA GLU A 328 -19.86 -20.78 19.71
C GLU A 328 -18.58 -21.13 18.94
N GLY A 329 -17.80 -22.10 19.41
CA GLY A 329 -16.59 -22.58 18.75
C GLY A 329 -16.86 -23.21 17.39
N GLY A 330 -17.90 -24.07 17.31
CA GLY A 330 -18.34 -24.69 16.07
C GLY A 330 -18.88 -23.67 15.06
N ARG A 331 -19.65 -22.69 15.50
CA ARG A 331 -20.12 -21.59 14.65
C ARG A 331 -18.95 -20.79 14.08
N ARG A 332 -17.99 -20.44 14.92
CA ARG A 332 -16.78 -19.72 14.49
C ARG A 332 -15.99 -20.51 13.45
N LYS A 333 -15.76 -21.80 13.69
CA LYS A 333 -15.07 -22.68 12.73
C LYS A 333 -15.80 -22.75 11.40
N LEU A 334 -17.13 -22.95 11.42
CA LEU A 334 -17.96 -22.96 10.20
C LEU A 334 -17.82 -21.65 9.42
N LEU A 335 -17.79 -20.52 10.11
CA LEU A 335 -17.61 -19.21 9.49
C LEU A 335 -16.25 -19.06 8.83
N GLU A 336 -15.19 -19.48 9.51
CA GLU A 336 -13.83 -19.45 8.97
C GLU A 336 -13.73 -20.31 7.70
N GLU A 337 -14.26 -21.54 7.72
CA GLU A 337 -14.29 -22.43 6.56
C GLU A 337 -15.09 -21.84 5.38
N GLU A 338 -16.23 -21.20 5.65
CA GLU A 338 -17.05 -20.56 4.61
C GLU A 338 -16.37 -19.32 4.00
N VAL A 339 -15.59 -18.60 4.77
CA VAL A 339 -14.81 -17.45 4.29
C VAL A 339 -13.61 -17.92 3.45
N GLU A 340 -12.92 -18.98 3.88
CA GLU A 340 -11.78 -19.55 3.15
C GLU A 340 -12.20 -20.05 1.75
N LYS A 341 -13.38 -20.67 1.64
CA LYS A 341 -13.94 -21.07 0.33
C LYS A 341 -14.17 -19.92 -0.64
N ARG A 342 -14.20 -18.68 -0.16
CA ARG A 342 -14.49 -17.46 -0.95
C ARG A 342 -13.28 -16.56 -1.13
N THR A 343 -12.10 -17.09 -0.88
CA THR A 343 -10.85 -16.37 -1.07
C THR A 343 -9.86 -17.22 -1.85
N ALA A 344 -9.11 -16.58 -2.72
CA ALA A 344 -7.92 -17.16 -3.30
C ALA A 344 -6.71 -16.83 -2.42
N ARG A 345 -5.83 -17.80 -2.25
CA ARG A 345 -4.57 -17.65 -1.54
C ARG A 345 -3.40 -18.01 -2.46
N LEU A 346 -2.44 -17.12 -2.59
CA LEU A 346 -1.21 -17.35 -3.33
C LEU A 346 -0.01 -17.04 -2.44
N GLU A 347 0.91 -17.98 -2.32
CA GLU A 347 2.21 -17.74 -1.72
C GLU A 347 3.28 -17.92 -2.78
N VAL A 348 4.17 -16.93 -2.93
CA VAL A 348 5.31 -16.98 -3.84
C VAL A 348 6.59 -16.69 -3.09
N ARG A 349 7.61 -17.49 -3.35
CA ARG A 349 8.97 -17.31 -2.82
C ARG A 349 9.97 -17.16 -3.96
N MET A 350 10.80 -16.17 -3.87
CA MET A 350 11.99 -16.05 -4.71
C MET A 350 13.06 -16.99 -4.17
N THR A 351 13.43 -18.03 -4.92
CA THR A 351 14.41 -19.06 -4.53
C THR A 351 15.80 -18.79 -5.11
N GLY A 352 15.92 -17.75 -5.90
CA GLY A 352 17.14 -17.26 -6.53
C GLY A 352 16.82 -16.32 -7.67
N VAL A 353 17.83 -15.68 -8.25
CA VAL A 353 17.67 -14.78 -9.39
C VAL A 353 16.97 -15.53 -10.55
N GLY A 354 15.81 -15.03 -10.95
CA GLY A 354 14.96 -15.61 -12.00
C GLY A 354 14.27 -16.93 -11.60
N ARG A 355 14.28 -17.32 -10.33
CA ARG A 355 13.68 -18.58 -9.87
C ARG A 355 12.68 -18.35 -8.75
N PHE A 356 11.46 -18.86 -8.96
CA PHE A 356 10.33 -18.68 -8.05
C PHE A 356 9.63 -20.02 -7.78
N ALA A 357 9.16 -20.19 -6.55
CA ALA A 357 8.28 -21.27 -6.16
C ALA A 357 6.96 -20.70 -5.67
N ALA A 358 5.85 -21.20 -6.19
CA ALA A 358 4.52 -20.74 -5.85
C ALA A 358 3.62 -21.89 -5.40
N THR A 359 2.76 -21.61 -4.42
CA THR A 359 1.64 -22.45 -4.03
C THR A 359 0.38 -21.60 -4.00
N GLY A 360 -0.74 -22.16 -4.47
CA GLY A 360 -2.00 -21.42 -4.56
C GLY A 360 -3.20 -22.30 -4.23
N GLU A 361 -4.19 -21.67 -3.62
CA GLU A 361 -5.53 -22.22 -3.39
C GLU A 361 -6.53 -21.29 -4.06
N HIS A 362 -7.42 -21.84 -4.89
CA HIS A 362 -8.39 -21.07 -5.69
C HIS A 362 -7.78 -20.02 -6.63
N VAL A 363 -6.54 -20.21 -7.07
CA VAL A 363 -5.81 -19.36 -8.01
C VAL A 363 -5.73 -20.04 -9.35
N ALA A 364 -6.39 -19.48 -10.37
CA ALA A 364 -6.34 -19.99 -11.75
C ALA A 364 -5.20 -19.39 -12.57
N ALA A 365 -4.77 -18.15 -12.29
CA ALA A 365 -3.60 -17.54 -12.91
C ALA A 365 -3.08 -16.37 -12.07
N PHE A 366 -1.78 -16.11 -12.19
CA PHE A 366 -1.14 -14.97 -11.53
C PHE A 366 -0.02 -14.38 -12.38
N ARG A 367 0.40 -13.18 -12.01
CA ARG A 367 1.51 -12.44 -12.63
C ARG A 367 2.57 -12.14 -11.60
N LEU A 368 3.83 -12.27 -11.99
CA LEU A 368 4.97 -11.72 -11.27
C LEU A 368 5.48 -10.47 -11.98
N LEU A 369 5.66 -9.40 -11.22
CA LEU A 369 6.26 -8.15 -11.64
C LEU A 369 7.73 -8.15 -11.21
N LEU A 370 8.65 -8.01 -12.15
CA LEU A 370 10.06 -8.24 -11.94
C LEU A 370 10.85 -6.93 -12.06
N THR A 371 11.58 -6.56 -11.01
CA THR A 371 12.61 -5.51 -11.09
C THR A 371 13.86 -6.06 -11.77
N ALA A 372 14.76 -5.18 -12.21
CA ALA A 372 16.00 -5.57 -12.87
C ALA A 372 16.89 -6.51 -12.03
N SER A 373 16.80 -6.42 -10.69
CA SER A 373 17.58 -7.29 -9.79
C SER A 373 17.00 -8.70 -9.60
N MET A 374 15.73 -8.91 -9.98
CA MET A 374 15.03 -10.17 -9.73
C MET A 374 15.27 -11.23 -10.83
N PHE A 375 15.82 -10.86 -11.98
CA PHE A 375 16.07 -11.80 -13.08
C PHE A 375 17.27 -11.40 -13.93
N ASP A 376 17.80 -12.37 -14.70
CA ASP A 376 18.84 -12.17 -15.71
C ASP A 376 18.15 -12.23 -17.10
N PRO A 377 18.16 -11.15 -17.90
CA PRO A 377 17.46 -11.11 -19.19
C PRO A 377 18.03 -12.08 -20.23
N THR A 378 19.21 -12.63 -19.99
CA THR A 378 19.85 -13.64 -20.86
C THR A 378 19.37 -15.06 -20.58
N LYS A 379 18.72 -15.30 -19.42
CA LYS A 379 18.23 -16.61 -18.96
C LYS A 379 16.70 -16.64 -18.89
N PRO A 380 16.07 -17.82 -19.04
CA PRO A 380 14.65 -17.94 -18.77
C PRO A 380 14.35 -17.74 -17.27
N VAL A 381 13.25 -17.09 -16.99
CA VAL A 381 12.65 -17.06 -15.65
C VAL A 381 11.89 -18.36 -15.43
N GLN A 382 12.10 -18.96 -14.28
CA GLN A 382 11.53 -20.24 -13.87
C GLN A 382 10.55 -20.06 -12.73
N VAL A 383 9.33 -20.57 -12.87
CA VAL A 383 8.30 -20.56 -11.84
C VAL A 383 7.77 -21.98 -11.63
N LEU A 384 7.99 -22.54 -10.45
CA LEU A 384 7.40 -23.81 -10.06
C LEU A 384 6.03 -23.55 -9.42
N PHE A 385 4.94 -24.00 -10.06
CA PHE A 385 3.57 -23.85 -9.55
C PHE A 385 2.75 -25.12 -9.79
N GLY A 386 2.05 -25.59 -8.76
CA GLY A 386 1.24 -26.81 -8.83
C GLY A 386 2.00 -28.06 -9.32
N GLY A 387 3.29 -28.17 -8.98
CA GLY A 387 4.16 -29.26 -9.44
C GLY A 387 4.64 -29.13 -10.90
N LYS A 388 4.26 -28.07 -11.60
CA LYS A 388 4.68 -27.78 -12.99
C LYS A 388 5.71 -26.67 -13.01
N LEU A 389 6.74 -26.84 -13.84
CA LEU A 389 7.73 -25.80 -14.10
C LEU A 389 7.31 -24.97 -15.33
N VAL A 390 7.09 -23.68 -15.11
CA VAL A 390 6.88 -22.69 -16.18
C VAL A 390 8.20 -21.99 -16.44
N GLU A 391 8.69 -22.05 -17.67
CA GLU A 391 9.91 -21.37 -18.10
C GLU A 391 9.58 -20.40 -19.24
N LYS A 392 9.96 -19.13 -19.08
CA LYS A 392 9.77 -18.11 -20.11
C LYS A 392 10.98 -17.18 -20.21
N LYS A 393 11.40 -16.87 -21.42
CA LYS A 393 12.30 -15.73 -21.66
C LYS A 393 11.50 -14.45 -21.49
N VAL A 394 11.93 -13.63 -20.53
CA VAL A 394 11.31 -12.36 -20.20
C VAL A 394 12.16 -11.23 -20.77
N LYS A 395 11.52 -10.25 -21.36
CA LYS A 395 12.19 -9.04 -21.90
C LYS A 395 11.77 -7.85 -21.05
N VAL A 396 12.68 -6.91 -20.91
CA VAL A 396 12.35 -5.59 -20.32
C VAL A 396 11.33 -4.88 -21.22
N ASP A 397 10.34 -4.25 -20.60
CA ASP A 397 9.22 -3.61 -21.30
C ASP A 397 8.82 -2.32 -20.55
N ALA A 398 8.96 -1.19 -21.22
CA ALA A 398 8.57 0.11 -20.69
C ALA A 398 7.07 0.19 -20.34
N ARG A 399 6.21 -0.63 -20.97
CA ARG A 399 4.78 -0.69 -20.65
C ARG A 399 4.54 -1.22 -19.23
N VAL A 400 5.33 -2.19 -18.79
CA VAL A 400 5.25 -2.71 -17.42
C VAL A 400 5.68 -1.63 -16.43
N LEU A 401 6.83 -1.00 -16.68
CA LEU A 401 7.37 0.04 -15.82
C LEU A 401 6.44 1.24 -15.71
N LEU A 402 6.08 1.84 -16.83
CA LEU A 402 5.29 3.08 -16.86
C LEU A 402 3.85 2.82 -16.44
N GLY A 403 3.26 1.69 -16.86
CA GLY A 403 1.91 1.31 -16.44
C GLY A 403 1.79 1.16 -14.93
N ASP A 404 2.77 0.55 -14.29
CA ASP A 404 2.82 0.42 -12.84
C ASP A 404 3.04 1.78 -12.16
N PHE A 405 4.02 2.53 -12.64
CA PHE A 405 4.42 3.79 -12.02
C PHE A 405 3.32 4.85 -12.05
N VAL A 406 2.62 5.04 -13.17
CA VAL A 406 1.56 6.08 -13.27
C VAL A 406 0.37 5.83 -12.33
N GLU A 407 0.19 4.58 -11.91
CA GLU A 407 -0.86 4.22 -10.95
C GLU A 407 -0.39 4.34 -9.51
N ARG A 408 0.79 3.81 -9.21
CA ARG A 408 1.27 3.65 -7.84
C ARG A 408 2.13 4.80 -7.33
N LEU A 409 2.82 5.51 -8.22
CA LEU A 409 3.82 6.53 -7.85
C LEU A 409 4.88 6.02 -6.87
N ASP A 410 5.27 4.75 -7.01
CA ASP A 410 6.26 4.11 -6.15
C ASP A 410 7.63 4.11 -6.83
N ARG A 411 8.52 5.01 -6.42
CA ARG A 411 9.88 5.11 -6.95
C ARG A 411 10.83 4.03 -6.41
N SER A 412 10.44 3.34 -5.36
CA SER A 412 11.26 2.31 -4.72
C SER A 412 11.02 0.90 -5.26
N PHE A 413 9.95 0.71 -6.06
CA PHE A 413 9.66 -0.54 -6.74
C PHE A 413 9.36 -0.26 -8.22
N LEU A 414 10.36 -0.51 -9.08
CA LEU A 414 10.29 -0.26 -10.53
C LEU A 414 10.32 -1.60 -11.29
N PRO A 415 9.17 -2.22 -11.53
CA PRO A 415 9.11 -3.43 -12.32
C PRO A 415 9.38 -3.12 -13.79
N VAL A 416 10.37 -3.80 -14.38
CA VAL A 416 10.76 -3.62 -15.77
C VAL A 416 10.34 -4.78 -16.66
N ALA A 417 9.76 -5.82 -16.08
CA ALA A 417 9.29 -6.99 -16.79
C ALA A 417 8.16 -7.69 -16.02
N SER A 418 7.41 -8.55 -16.69
CA SER A 418 6.41 -9.40 -16.06
C SER A 418 6.38 -10.80 -16.65
N ILE A 419 5.91 -11.77 -15.87
CA ILE A 419 5.63 -13.13 -16.29
C ILE A 419 4.24 -13.55 -15.83
N ASP A 420 3.40 -13.97 -16.78
CA ASP A 420 2.09 -14.56 -16.50
C ASP A 420 2.24 -16.07 -16.35
N VAL A 421 1.70 -16.61 -15.27
CA VAL A 421 1.68 -18.02 -14.88
C VAL A 421 0.23 -18.48 -14.87
N PRO A 422 -0.14 -19.45 -15.74
CA PRO A 422 -1.49 -20.00 -15.86
C PRO A 422 -1.81 -21.01 -14.76
#